data_cd920367fe622f5719300198801c573c
#
_entry.id   cd920367fe622f5719300198801c573c
#
_cell.length_a   1.000
_cell.length_b   1.000
_cell.length_c   1.000
_cell.angle_alpha   90.00
_cell.angle_beta   90.00
_cell.angle_gamma   90.00
#
_symmetry.space_group_name_H-M   'P 1'
#
loop_
_entity.id
_entity.type
_entity.pdbx_description
1 polymer ?
#
loop_
_entity_poly.entity_id
_entity_poly.type
_entity_poly.pdbx_seq_one_letter_code
_entity_poly.pdbx_strand_id
1 'polypeptide(L)'
;MNILIINGSPRETGRTTQVTRELHKSYQSAFLDLSQLSLPIFTGEPHQYETEEVQELIEKIEKADGISLATPEYHGAMSGALKNAFDFLNSAYFAHKPVALLAVSGGGKGGINALNNLRTVTRALYANVLSKQLVLDPADIVEKGTLRKNAADGIHELVNELTLYTQVSKQILEAKQNV
;
A
#
# COMPACT_ATOMS: atom_id res chain seq x y z
N MET A 1 16.24 3.03 6.48
CA MET A 1 14.86 2.51 6.56
C MET A 1 14.07 3.09 5.39
N ASN A 2 13.50 2.23 4.57
CA ASN A 2 12.80 2.61 3.35
C ASN A 2 11.31 2.24 3.48
N ILE A 3 10.44 3.23 3.64
CA ILE A 3 9.00 3.06 3.63
C ILE A 3 8.50 3.29 2.20
N LEU A 4 7.74 2.33 1.66
CA LEU A 4 7.11 2.42 0.36
C LEU A 4 5.61 2.75 0.51
N ILE A 5 5.14 3.81 -0.11
CA ILE A 5 3.72 4.08 -0.27
C ILE A 5 3.28 3.54 -1.64
N ILE A 6 2.24 2.71 -1.66
CA ILE A 6 1.66 2.17 -2.89
C ILE A 6 0.29 2.81 -3.12
N ASN A 7 0.16 3.53 -4.24
CA ASN A 7 -1.13 3.95 -4.76
C ASN A 7 -1.76 2.79 -5.54
N GLY A 8 -2.76 2.15 -4.95
CA GLY A 8 -3.52 1.06 -5.58
C GLY A 8 -4.65 1.52 -6.50
N SER A 9 -4.81 2.82 -6.76
CA SER A 9 -5.82 3.33 -7.69
C SER A 9 -5.31 3.32 -9.13
N PRO A 10 -6.09 2.82 -10.11
CA PRO A 10 -5.76 2.96 -11.53
C PRO A 10 -6.10 4.35 -12.09
N ARG A 11 -6.76 5.22 -11.31
CA ARG A 11 -7.23 6.52 -11.77
C ARG A 11 -6.25 7.62 -11.40
N GLU A 12 -5.62 8.23 -12.40
CA GLU A 12 -4.60 9.27 -12.22
C GLU A 12 -5.10 10.48 -11.42
N THR A 13 -6.35 10.90 -11.61
CA THR A 13 -6.98 12.02 -10.90
C THR A 13 -7.88 11.58 -9.76
N GLY A 14 -7.81 10.29 -9.36
CA GLY A 14 -8.60 9.74 -8.27
C GLY A 14 -8.20 10.29 -6.91
N ARG A 15 -9.14 10.32 -5.96
CA ARG A 15 -8.86 10.76 -4.57
C ARG A 15 -7.74 9.97 -3.92
N THR A 16 -7.73 8.65 -4.08
CA THR A 16 -6.64 7.80 -3.56
C THR A 16 -5.29 8.25 -4.09
N THR A 17 -5.18 8.48 -5.39
CA THR A 17 -3.95 8.95 -6.04
C THR A 17 -3.52 10.32 -5.52
N GLN A 18 -4.46 11.25 -5.36
CA GLN A 18 -4.16 12.57 -4.81
C GLN A 18 -3.64 12.48 -3.37
N VAL A 19 -4.30 11.69 -2.52
CA VAL A 19 -3.89 11.49 -1.13
C VAL A 19 -2.51 10.83 -1.05
N THR A 20 -2.28 9.76 -1.78
CA THR A 20 -0.99 9.04 -1.72
C THR A 20 0.17 9.86 -2.26
N ARG A 21 -0.04 10.68 -3.29
CA ARG A 21 0.97 11.63 -3.78
C ARG A 21 1.31 12.70 -2.73
N GLU A 22 0.32 13.17 -1.98
CA GLU A 22 0.54 14.12 -0.89
C GLU A 22 1.29 13.45 0.27
N LEU A 23 0.92 12.22 0.64
CA LEU A 23 1.63 11.46 1.67
C LEU A 23 3.09 11.19 1.27
N HIS A 24 3.33 10.77 0.01
CA HIS A 24 4.68 10.57 -0.52
C HIS A 24 5.56 11.82 -0.34
N LYS A 25 5.04 13.00 -0.67
CA LYS A 25 5.75 14.28 -0.50
C LYS A 25 6.00 14.61 0.97
N SER A 26 4.96 14.47 1.81
CA SER A 26 5.02 14.85 3.23
C SER A 26 5.99 13.98 4.03
N TYR A 27 6.07 12.70 3.71
CA TYR A 27 6.93 11.73 4.43
C TYR A 27 8.23 11.39 3.69
N GLN A 28 8.48 11.99 2.52
CA GLN A 28 9.68 11.73 1.69
C GLN A 28 9.93 10.22 1.49
N SER A 29 8.85 9.45 1.33
CA SER A 29 8.87 7.99 1.19
C SER A 29 9.21 7.55 -0.24
N ALA A 30 9.54 6.27 -0.44
CA ALA A 30 9.46 5.67 -1.76
C ALA A 30 8.00 5.63 -2.23
N PHE A 31 7.77 5.63 -3.54
CA PHE A 31 6.43 5.67 -4.11
C PHE A 31 6.27 4.74 -5.31
N LEU A 32 5.17 3.99 -5.31
CA LEU A 32 4.71 3.17 -6.42
C LEU A 32 3.29 3.61 -6.80
N ASP A 33 3.12 4.14 -8.00
CA ASP A 33 1.84 4.68 -8.47
C ASP A 33 1.24 3.78 -9.56
N LEU A 34 0.29 2.92 -9.21
CA LEU A 34 -0.38 2.04 -10.17
C LEU A 34 -1.27 2.78 -11.18
N SER A 35 -1.47 4.09 -11.02
CA SER A 35 -2.12 4.90 -12.06
C SER A 35 -1.18 5.29 -13.20
N GLN A 36 0.13 5.11 -13.00
CA GLN A 36 1.18 5.40 -13.99
C GLN A 36 1.88 4.13 -14.48
N LEU A 37 1.65 2.99 -13.82
CA LEU A 37 2.29 1.73 -14.13
C LEU A 37 1.33 0.81 -14.89
N SER A 38 1.59 0.59 -16.19
CA SER A 38 0.73 -0.20 -17.08
C SER A 38 1.06 -1.69 -16.98
N LEU A 39 0.75 -2.30 -15.82
CA LEU A 39 0.95 -3.74 -15.64
C LEU A 39 0.07 -4.55 -16.60
N PRO A 40 0.59 -5.59 -17.29
CA PRO A 40 -0.24 -6.53 -18.02
C PRO A 40 -1.18 -7.27 -17.06
N ILE A 41 -2.28 -7.81 -17.57
CA ILE A 41 -3.11 -8.73 -16.78
C ILE A 41 -2.29 -9.99 -16.52
N PHE A 42 -2.20 -10.39 -15.25
CA PHE A 42 -1.46 -11.58 -14.84
C PHE A 42 -2.07 -12.84 -15.46
N THR A 43 -1.25 -13.62 -16.15
CA THR A 43 -1.60 -14.92 -16.75
C THR A 43 -0.75 -16.06 -16.20
N GLY A 44 0.28 -15.76 -15.41
CA GLY A 44 1.25 -16.72 -14.88
C GLY A 44 2.36 -17.09 -15.85
N GLU A 45 2.41 -16.48 -17.04
CA GLU A 45 3.43 -16.78 -18.03
C GLU A 45 4.78 -16.13 -17.67
N PRO A 46 5.92 -16.90 -17.78
CA PRO A 46 7.23 -16.41 -17.36
C PRO A 46 7.67 -15.10 -18.03
N HIS A 47 7.35 -14.90 -19.32
CA HIS A 47 7.74 -13.71 -20.06
C HIS A 47 7.15 -12.41 -19.49
N GLN A 48 6.05 -12.48 -18.74
CA GLN A 48 5.47 -11.30 -18.09
C GLN A 48 6.40 -10.67 -17.05
N TYR A 49 7.27 -11.49 -16.44
CA TYR A 49 8.25 -11.01 -15.46
C TYR A 49 9.45 -10.29 -16.10
N GLU A 50 9.58 -10.32 -17.42
CA GLU A 50 10.65 -9.63 -18.15
C GLU A 50 10.26 -8.20 -18.55
N THR A 51 9.00 -7.78 -18.34
CA THR A 51 8.55 -6.44 -18.66
C THR A 51 9.07 -5.42 -17.66
N GLU A 52 9.38 -4.20 -18.13
CA GLU A 52 9.92 -3.13 -17.29
C GLU A 52 8.98 -2.78 -16.14
N GLU A 53 7.67 -2.77 -16.38
CA GLU A 53 6.66 -2.43 -15.38
C GLU A 53 6.59 -3.46 -14.24
N VAL A 54 6.70 -4.75 -14.55
CA VAL A 54 6.71 -5.81 -13.55
C VAL A 54 8.03 -5.80 -12.77
N GLN A 55 9.15 -5.55 -13.44
CA GLN A 55 10.44 -5.39 -12.79
C GLN A 55 10.46 -4.17 -11.85
N GLU A 56 9.89 -3.03 -12.26
CA GLU A 56 9.75 -1.86 -11.40
C GLU A 56 8.90 -2.16 -10.15
N LEU A 57 7.77 -2.86 -10.32
CA LEU A 57 6.92 -3.30 -9.22
C LEU A 57 7.71 -4.13 -8.21
N ILE A 58 8.39 -5.17 -8.69
CA ILE A 58 9.17 -6.10 -7.86
C ILE A 58 10.30 -5.36 -7.13
N GLU A 59 11.10 -4.60 -7.86
CA GLU A 59 12.26 -3.89 -7.30
C GLU A 59 11.86 -2.92 -6.18
N LYS A 60 10.78 -2.15 -6.36
CA LYS A 60 10.32 -1.21 -5.33
C LYS A 60 9.84 -1.93 -4.09
N ILE A 61 9.14 -3.06 -4.24
CA ILE A 61 8.65 -3.83 -3.09
C ILE A 61 9.82 -4.54 -2.38
N GLU A 62 10.77 -5.09 -3.10
CA GLU A 62 11.97 -5.72 -2.50
C GLU A 62 12.76 -4.74 -1.64
N LYS A 63 12.97 -3.53 -2.15
CA LYS A 63 13.74 -2.47 -1.44
C LYS A 63 13.01 -1.90 -0.23
N ALA A 64 11.72 -2.15 -0.07
CA ALA A 64 10.94 -1.61 1.04
C ALA A 64 11.17 -2.40 2.32
N ASP A 65 11.43 -1.70 3.41
CA ASP A 65 11.48 -2.26 4.77
C ASP A 65 10.07 -2.34 5.39
N GLY A 66 9.18 -1.41 5.04
CA GLY A 66 7.77 -1.35 5.44
C GLY A 66 6.92 -0.74 4.32
N ILE A 67 5.62 -1.08 4.27
CA ILE A 67 4.76 -0.73 3.15
C ILE A 67 3.45 -0.11 3.66
N SER A 68 3.04 1.02 3.07
CA SER A 68 1.69 1.58 3.22
C SER A 68 0.91 1.33 1.94
N LEU A 69 -0.15 0.52 2.03
CA LEU A 69 -1.03 0.17 0.92
C LEU A 69 -2.28 1.05 0.95
N ALA A 70 -2.51 1.82 -0.10
CA ALA A 70 -3.72 2.61 -0.26
C ALA A 70 -4.56 2.12 -1.44
N THR A 71 -5.87 1.94 -1.24
CA THR A 71 -6.79 1.49 -2.29
C THR A 71 -8.09 2.29 -2.28
N PRO A 72 -8.72 2.55 -3.43
CA PRO A 72 -10.15 2.85 -3.45
C PRO A 72 -10.96 1.58 -3.14
N GLU A 73 -12.20 1.73 -2.68
CA GLU A 73 -13.15 0.61 -2.69
C GLU A 73 -13.96 0.61 -3.98
N TYR A 74 -13.87 -0.46 -4.74
CA TYR A 74 -14.68 -0.72 -5.92
C TYR A 74 -15.51 -1.98 -5.70
N HIS A 75 -16.84 -1.82 -5.67
CA HIS A 75 -17.78 -2.94 -5.52
C HIS A 75 -17.47 -3.85 -4.31
N GLY A 76 -17.11 -3.24 -3.18
CA GLY A 76 -16.83 -3.96 -1.93
C GLY A 76 -15.45 -4.64 -1.86
N ALA A 77 -14.50 -4.27 -2.73
CA ALA A 77 -13.15 -4.83 -2.74
C ALA A 77 -12.09 -3.76 -3.02
N MET A 78 -10.81 -4.13 -2.89
CA MET A 78 -9.70 -3.33 -3.42
C MET A 78 -9.83 -3.17 -4.93
N SER A 79 -9.10 -2.24 -5.52
CA SER A 79 -9.07 -2.06 -6.97
C SER A 79 -8.53 -3.31 -7.67
N GLY A 80 -9.02 -3.58 -8.88
CA GLY A 80 -8.49 -4.64 -9.74
C GLY A 80 -7.02 -4.42 -10.10
N ALA A 81 -6.58 -3.17 -10.26
CA ALA A 81 -5.17 -2.84 -10.51
C ALA A 81 -4.26 -3.29 -9.37
N LEU A 82 -4.65 -3.04 -8.12
CA LEU A 82 -3.87 -3.48 -6.95
C LEU A 82 -3.90 -5.00 -6.80
N LYS A 83 -5.05 -5.63 -7.03
CA LYS A 83 -5.13 -7.10 -6.99
C LYS A 83 -4.26 -7.73 -8.08
N ASN A 84 -4.27 -7.20 -9.30
CA ASN A 84 -3.43 -7.64 -10.39
C ASN A 84 -1.92 -7.48 -10.08
N ALA A 85 -1.53 -6.37 -9.45
CA ALA A 85 -0.16 -6.19 -8.99
C ALA A 85 0.26 -7.26 -7.97
N PHE A 86 -0.60 -7.63 -7.03
CA PHE A 86 -0.33 -8.71 -6.08
C PHE A 86 -0.17 -10.08 -6.74
N ASP A 87 -0.80 -10.35 -7.87
CA ASP A 87 -0.72 -11.64 -8.55
C ASP A 87 0.67 -11.89 -9.17
N PHE A 88 1.46 -10.85 -9.43
CA PHE A 88 2.88 -10.95 -9.80
C PHE A 88 3.81 -11.22 -8.62
N LEU A 89 3.31 -11.15 -7.38
CA LEU A 89 4.13 -11.19 -6.18
C LEU A 89 3.89 -12.48 -5.40
N ASN A 90 4.89 -12.90 -4.66
CA ASN A 90 4.79 -14.04 -3.77
C ASN A 90 5.20 -13.65 -2.34
N SER A 91 5.15 -14.61 -1.43
CA SER A 91 5.44 -14.38 -0.02
C SER A 91 6.87 -13.90 0.26
N ALA A 92 7.85 -14.20 -0.59
CA ALA A 92 9.23 -13.74 -0.39
C ALA A 92 9.33 -12.20 -0.38
N TYR A 93 8.46 -11.52 -1.13
CA TYR A 93 8.45 -10.05 -1.20
C TYR A 93 7.83 -9.38 0.03
N PHE A 94 6.96 -10.09 0.77
CA PHE A 94 6.19 -9.51 1.88
C PHE A 94 6.49 -10.13 3.24
N ALA A 95 7.08 -11.33 3.27
CA ALA A 95 7.29 -12.06 4.51
C ALA A 95 7.99 -11.19 5.57
N HIS A 96 7.34 -11.06 6.73
CA HIS A 96 7.79 -10.28 7.89
C HIS A 96 7.81 -8.76 7.71
N LYS A 97 7.48 -8.21 6.53
CA LYS A 97 7.39 -6.75 6.35
C LYS A 97 6.14 -6.21 7.03
N PRO A 98 6.27 -5.14 7.83
CA PRO A 98 5.11 -4.41 8.37
C PRO A 98 4.34 -3.72 7.24
N VAL A 99 3.00 -3.85 7.30
CA VAL A 99 2.11 -3.28 6.28
C VAL A 99 0.98 -2.50 6.94
N ALA A 100 0.89 -1.20 6.63
CA ALA A 100 -0.22 -0.34 6.99
C ALA A 100 -1.27 -0.31 5.86
N LEU A 101 -2.55 -0.31 6.22
CA LEU A 101 -3.66 -0.33 5.27
C LEU A 101 -4.46 0.96 5.32
N LEU A 102 -4.71 1.54 4.14
CA LEU A 102 -5.50 2.74 3.92
C LEU A 102 -6.53 2.48 2.81
N ALA A 103 -7.79 2.82 3.07
CA ALA A 103 -8.81 2.88 2.02
C ALA A 103 -9.30 4.32 1.84
N VAL A 104 -9.55 4.71 0.59
CA VAL A 104 -10.19 6.00 0.28
C VAL A 104 -11.55 5.72 -0.32
N SER A 105 -12.59 6.02 0.45
CA SER A 105 -13.96 5.66 0.08
C SER A 105 -14.55 6.59 -0.99
N GLY A 106 -15.58 6.10 -1.66
CA GLY A 106 -16.36 6.87 -2.65
C GLY A 106 -17.46 7.73 -2.03
N GLY A 107 -17.83 7.44 -0.79
CA GLY A 107 -18.92 8.07 -0.02
C GLY A 107 -19.24 7.23 1.22
N GLY A 108 -19.97 7.79 2.17
CA GLY A 108 -20.13 7.33 3.54
C GLY A 108 -20.27 5.82 3.74
N LYS A 109 -19.64 5.31 4.80
CA LYS A 109 -19.57 3.89 5.19
C LYS A 109 -18.84 2.94 4.23
N GLY A 110 -18.20 3.44 3.16
CA GLY A 110 -17.33 2.64 2.28
C GLY A 110 -15.92 2.45 2.85
N GLY A 111 -15.11 1.64 2.17
CA GLY A 111 -13.68 1.45 2.48
C GLY A 111 -13.38 0.25 3.39
N ILE A 112 -14.29 -0.13 4.28
CA ILE A 112 -14.02 -1.21 5.25
C ILE A 112 -13.89 -2.59 4.58
N ASN A 113 -14.69 -2.86 3.55
CA ASN A 113 -14.61 -4.12 2.82
C ASN A 113 -13.29 -4.23 2.03
N ALA A 114 -12.84 -3.13 1.41
CA ALA A 114 -11.55 -3.08 0.76
C ALA A 114 -10.39 -3.33 1.74
N LEU A 115 -10.45 -2.76 2.96
CA LEU A 115 -9.47 -3.02 4.02
C LEU A 115 -9.46 -4.49 4.45
N ASN A 116 -10.63 -5.10 4.66
CA ASN A 116 -10.73 -6.53 5.00
C ASN A 116 -10.17 -7.42 3.89
N ASN A 117 -10.45 -7.08 2.64
CA ASN A 117 -9.92 -7.78 1.47
C ASN A 117 -8.39 -7.63 1.38
N LEU A 118 -7.83 -6.42 1.55
CA LEU A 118 -6.39 -6.18 1.62
C LEU A 118 -5.75 -6.99 2.75
N ARG A 119 -6.34 -6.99 3.95
CA ARG A 119 -5.83 -7.75 5.09
C ARG A 119 -5.75 -9.24 4.79
N THR A 120 -6.73 -9.79 4.10
CA THR A 120 -6.73 -11.20 3.68
C THR A 120 -5.59 -11.49 2.71
N VAL A 121 -5.42 -10.66 1.68
CA VAL A 121 -4.38 -10.87 0.65
C VAL A 121 -2.98 -10.69 1.24
N THR A 122 -2.74 -9.61 2.00
CA THR A 122 -1.42 -9.35 2.59
C THR A 122 -1.03 -10.40 3.63
N ARG A 123 -1.99 -10.93 4.41
CA ARG A 123 -1.76 -12.06 5.30
C ARG A 123 -1.38 -13.33 4.51
N ALA A 124 -2.02 -13.59 3.38
CA ALA A 124 -1.68 -14.73 2.51
C ALA A 124 -0.25 -14.62 1.96
N LEU A 125 0.28 -13.40 1.84
CA LEU A 125 1.67 -13.11 1.48
C LEU A 125 2.62 -13.04 2.69
N TYR A 126 2.20 -13.47 3.88
CA TYR A 126 2.97 -13.49 5.12
C TYR A 126 3.43 -12.11 5.62
N ALA A 127 2.77 -11.02 5.22
CA ALA A 127 3.04 -9.69 5.75
C ALA A 127 2.59 -9.55 7.21
N ASN A 128 3.28 -8.72 7.97
CA ASN A 128 2.88 -8.29 9.32
C ASN A 128 1.94 -7.08 9.22
N VAL A 129 0.65 -7.35 9.01
CA VAL A 129 -0.34 -6.29 8.84
C VAL A 129 -0.64 -5.62 10.17
N LEU A 130 -0.45 -4.30 10.25
CA LEU A 130 -0.74 -3.52 11.45
C LEU A 130 -2.22 -3.68 11.86
N SER A 131 -2.47 -3.68 13.17
CA SER A 131 -3.83 -3.70 13.70
C SER A 131 -4.60 -2.43 13.32
N LYS A 132 -3.92 -1.27 13.40
CA LYS A 132 -4.45 0.01 12.96
C LYS A 132 -4.60 0.04 11.44
N GLN A 133 -5.76 0.49 10.99
CA GLN A 133 -6.07 0.74 9.58
C GLN A 133 -6.95 1.98 9.50
N LEU A 134 -6.99 2.63 8.35
CA LEU A 134 -7.71 3.89 8.21
C LEU A 134 -8.59 3.90 6.96
N VAL A 135 -9.79 4.45 7.08
CA VAL A 135 -10.63 4.84 5.95
C VAL A 135 -10.66 6.37 5.89
N LEU A 136 -10.44 6.92 4.72
CA LEU A 136 -10.68 8.33 4.42
C LEU A 136 -11.97 8.46 3.61
N ASP A 137 -12.88 9.28 4.09
CA ASP A 137 -14.09 9.66 3.37
C ASP A 137 -13.84 10.88 2.47
N PRO A 138 -14.69 11.13 1.47
CA PRO A 138 -14.61 12.35 0.66
C PRO A 138 -14.60 13.64 1.48
N ALA A 139 -15.30 13.65 2.61
CA ALA A 139 -15.33 14.79 3.52
C ALA A 139 -14.00 15.07 4.23
N ASP A 140 -13.10 14.08 4.32
CA ASP A 140 -11.77 14.22 4.93
C ASP A 140 -10.77 14.91 3.99
N ILE A 141 -11.07 14.93 2.69
CA ILE A 141 -10.20 15.43 1.63
C ILE A 141 -10.68 16.82 1.20
N VAL A 142 -9.83 17.83 1.36
CA VAL A 142 -10.18 19.23 1.01
C VAL A 142 -9.95 19.48 -0.47
N GLU A 143 -8.70 19.58 -0.88
CA GLU A 143 -8.30 19.86 -2.26
C GLU A 143 -6.97 19.19 -2.56
N LYS A 144 -6.82 18.64 -3.77
CA LYS A 144 -5.56 18.03 -4.27
C LYS A 144 -4.91 17.03 -3.31
N GLY A 145 -5.73 16.31 -2.52
CA GLY A 145 -5.25 15.32 -1.57
C GLY A 145 -4.90 15.87 -0.19
N THR A 146 -4.99 17.17 0.04
CA THR A 146 -4.85 17.78 1.36
C THR A 146 -5.96 17.28 2.28
N LEU A 147 -5.59 16.86 3.50
CA LEU A 147 -6.51 16.28 4.46
C LEU A 147 -6.98 17.31 5.50
N ARG A 148 -8.21 17.14 5.99
CA ARG A 148 -8.66 17.82 7.22
C ARG A 148 -7.82 17.33 8.41
N LYS A 149 -7.71 18.18 9.44
CA LYS A 149 -6.86 17.95 10.61
C LYS A 149 -7.03 16.55 11.21
N ASN A 150 -8.25 16.12 11.52
CA ASN A 150 -8.47 14.82 12.16
C ASN A 150 -8.02 13.64 11.27
N ALA A 151 -8.24 13.73 9.97
CA ALA A 151 -7.78 12.72 9.02
C ALA A 151 -6.25 12.72 8.88
N ALA A 152 -5.64 13.91 8.86
CA ALA A 152 -4.19 14.07 8.86
C ALA A 152 -3.54 13.52 10.14
N ASP A 153 -4.12 13.79 11.31
CA ASP A 153 -3.68 13.23 12.59
C ASP A 153 -3.76 11.69 12.56
N GLY A 154 -4.86 11.11 12.05
CA GLY A 154 -5.01 9.65 11.90
C GLY A 154 -3.97 9.02 10.96
N ILE A 155 -3.65 9.68 9.85
CA ILE A 155 -2.57 9.27 8.94
C ILE A 155 -1.22 9.33 9.65
N HIS A 156 -0.96 10.43 10.37
CA HIS A 156 0.30 10.60 11.10
C HIS A 156 0.52 9.48 12.11
N GLU A 157 -0.50 9.12 12.86
CA GLU A 157 -0.45 7.99 13.80
C GLU A 157 -0.21 6.66 13.06
N LEU A 158 -0.87 6.42 11.93
CA LEU A 158 -0.70 5.20 11.13
C LEU A 158 0.74 5.08 10.59
N VAL A 159 1.29 6.17 10.06
CA VAL A 159 2.67 6.19 9.52
C VAL A 159 3.70 6.07 10.63
N ASN A 160 3.49 6.69 11.79
CA ASN A 160 4.36 6.53 12.94
C ASN A 160 4.37 5.09 13.46
N GLU A 161 3.21 4.46 13.56
CA GLU A 161 3.10 3.06 13.95
C GLU A 161 3.82 2.15 12.93
N LEU A 162 3.61 2.36 11.62
CA LEU A 162 4.33 1.64 10.57
C LEU A 162 5.84 1.78 10.73
N THR A 163 6.31 2.99 10.99
CA THR A 163 7.75 3.29 11.19
C THR A 163 8.33 2.51 12.37
N LEU A 164 7.65 2.52 13.52
CA LEU A 164 8.08 1.78 14.72
C LEU A 164 8.14 0.27 14.47
N TYR A 165 7.08 -0.31 13.88
CA TYR A 165 7.06 -1.74 13.55
C TYR A 165 8.14 -2.10 12.55
N THR A 166 8.45 -1.22 11.59
CA THR A 166 9.52 -1.44 10.61
C THR A 166 10.90 -1.49 11.28
N GLN A 167 11.16 -0.59 12.23
CA GLN A 167 12.40 -0.61 13.01
C GLN A 167 12.56 -1.91 13.80
N VAL A 168 11.51 -2.33 14.50
CA VAL A 168 11.51 -3.58 15.29
C VAL A 168 11.66 -4.80 14.38
N SER A 169 10.97 -4.84 13.24
CA SER A 169 11.05 -5.94 12.27
C SER A 169 12.49 -6.13 11.76
N LYS A 170 13.20 -5.04 11.47
CA LYS A 170 14.62 -5.12 11.05
C LYS A 170 15.49 -5.74 12.14
N GLN A 171 15.34 -5.32 13.38
CA GLN A 171 16.09 -5.89 14.50
C GLN A 171 15.82 -7.39 14.69
N ILE A 172 14.57 -7.81 14.53
CA ILE A 172 14.20 -9.24 14.61
C ILE A 172 14.85 -10.04 13.47
N LEU A 173 14.85 -9.51 12.24
CA LEU A 173 15.46 -10.20 11.10
C LEU A 173 16.98 -10.30 11.23
N GLU A 174 17.64 -9.24 11.69
CA GLU A 174 19.08 -9.24 11.99
C GLU A 174 19.43 -10.26 13.09
N ALA A 175 18.62 -10.33 14.15
CA ALA A 175 18.83 -11.31 15.23
C ALA A 175 18.67 -12.77 14.74
N LYS A 176 17.73 -13.04 13.81
CA LYS A 176 17.56 -14.39 13.23
C LYS A 176 18.70 -14.82 12.32
N GLN A 177 19.40 -13.90 11.69
CA GLN A 177 20.57 -14.22 10.84
C GLN A 177 21.82 -14.59 11.65
N ASN A 178 21.84 -14.23 12.93
CA ASN A 178 22.94 -14.48 13.85
C ASN A 178 22.74 -15.73 14.73
N VAL A 179 21.67 -16.51 14.50
CA VAL A 179 21.37 -17.78 15.15
C VAL A 179 21.51 -18.92 14.17
#